data_4949502049289b420104dd637cfc9f63
#
_entry.id   4949502049289b420104dd637cfc9f63
#
_cell.length_a   1.000
_cell.length_b   1.000
_cell.length_c   1.000
_cell.angle_alpha   90.00
_cell.angle_beta   90.00
_cell.angle_gamma   90.00
#
_symmetry.space_group_name_H-M   'P 1'
#
loop_
_entity.id
_entity.type
_entity.pdbx_description
1 polymer ?
#
loop_
_entity_poly.entity_id
_entity_poly.type
_entity_poly.pdbx_seq_one_letter_code
_entity_poly.pdbx_strand_id
1 'polypeptide(L)'
;MAPVRRPNITRAVRAVIQDASRKLPEFAHLKASRIRVVAGEARRASWGTIRPLGPIERPAGKPVVRVKGRQMLYVVTLRPRWFRVASFDKRVETILHEVFHISKRFDGTLHSGRRHSTLRADFDRRLRPLVKRYLAAIPPELRQALSWHGTALARQWLEKPGPSVKRGRPAGRRVYSEKHLFLGPVQMISRTARTKPRLN
;
A
#
# COMPACT_ATOMS: atom_id res chain seq x y z
N MET A 1 -16.77 -24.32 -17.60
CA MET A 1 -16.37 -22.94 -17.23
C MET A 1 -14.99 -23.00 -16.58
N ALA A 2 -14.01 -22.24 -17.10
CA ALA A 2 -12.70 -22.13 -16.44
C ALA A 2 -12.85 -21.51 -15.04
N PRO A 3 -12.14 -22.02 -14.02
CA PRO A 3 -12.22 -21.49 -12.68
C PRO A 3 -11.75 -20.03 -12.67
N VAL A 4 -12.58 -19.12 -12.15
CA VAL A 4 -12.24 -17.71 -12.04
C VAL A 4 -11.04 -17.57 -11.12
N ARG A 5 -9.89 -17.16 -11.66
CA ARG A 5 -8.64 -17.06 -10.92
C ARG A 5 -8.73 -15.92 -9.89
N ARG A 6 -8.56 -16.26 -8.63
CA ARG A 6 -8.56 -15.29 -7.52
C ARG A 6 -7.47 -14.23 -7.73
N PRO A 7 -7.80 -12.93 -7.67
CA PRO A 7 -6.80 -11.88 -7.88
C PRO A 7 -5.80 -11.83 -6.72
N ASN A 8 -4.56 -11.49 -7.05
CA ASN A 8 -3.54 -11.16 -6.07
C ASN A 8 -3.59 -9.64 -5.80
N ILE A 9 -4.19 -9.26 -4.69
CA ILE A 9 -4.43 -7.86 -4.33
C ILE A 9 -3.14 -7.08 -4.13
N THR A 10 -2.11 -7.66 -3.53
CA THR A 10 -0.83 -6.95 -3.36
C THR A 10 -0.15 -6.66 -4.70
N ARG A 11 -0.32 -7.54 -5.69
CA ARG A 11 0.14 -7.32 -7.06
C ARG A 11 -0.69 -6.25 -7.76
N ALA A 12 -2.02 -6.31 -7.65
CA ALA A 12 -2.93 -5.34 -8.25
C ALA A 12 -2.67 -3.92 -7.72
N VAL A 13 -2.54 -3.75 -6.40
CA VAL A 13 -2.22 -2.44 -5.79
C VAL A 13 -0.88 -1.91 -6.26
N ARG A 14 0.15 -2.75 -6.36
CA ARG A 14 1.45 -2.32 -6.91
C ARG A 14 1.34 -1.90 -8.38
N ALA A 15 0.52 -2.58 -9.17
CA ALA A 15 0.26 -2.20 -10.55
C ALA A 15 -0.49 -0.86 -10.65
N VAL A 16 -1.47 -0.59 -9.75
CA VAL A 16 -2.11 0.73 -9.64
C VAL A 16 -1.08 1.83 -9.34
N ILE A 17 -0.17 1.61 -8.39
CA ILE A 17 0.87 2.60 -8.07
C ILE A 17 1.76 2.86 -9.31
N GLN A 18 2.13 1.82 -10.04
CA GLN A 18 2.93 1.93 -11.25
C GLN A 18 2.17 2.66 -12.38
N ASP A 19 0.90 2.35 -12.58
CA ASP A 19 0.06 2.97 -13.60
C ASP A 19 -0.20 4.45 -13.27
N ALA A 20 -0.54 4.75 -12.00
CA ALA A 20 -0.71 6.12 -11.53
C ALA A 20 0.58 6.96 -11.70
N SER A 21 1.76 6.38 -11.48
CA SER A 21 3.03 7.09 -11.69
C SER A 21 3.31 7.44 -13.16
N ARG A 22 2.69 6.75 -14.10
CA ARG A 22 2.79 7.04 -15.54
C ARG A 22 1.75 8.05 -16.01
N LYS A 23 0.55 8.02 -15.43
CA LYS A 23 -0.61 8.81 -15.87
C LYS A 23 -0.76 10.14 -15.15
N LEU A 24 -0.24 10.25 -13.94
CA LEU A 24 -0.37 11.45 -13.12
C LEU A 24 1.00 12.05 -12.83
N PRO A 25 1.29 13.27 -13.35
CA PRO A 25 2.58 13.96 -13.12
C PRO A 25 2.92 14.10 -11.63
N GLU A 26 1.89 14.26 -10.79
CA GLU A 26 2.06 14.39 -9.32
C GLU A 26 2.62 13.12 -8.66
N PHE A 27 2.52 11.98 -9.33
CA PHE A 27 3.03 10.68 -8.90
C PHE A 27 4.23 10.18 -9.74
N ALA A 28 4.70 10.94 -10.73
CA ALA A 28 5.79 10.52 -11.64
C ALA A 28 7.09 10.12 -10.90
N HIS A 29 7.32 10.66 -9.70
CA HIS A 29 8.47 10.33 -8.86
C HIS A 29 8.40 8.93 -8.23
N LEU A 30 7.25 8.27 -8.22
CA LEU A 30 7.06 6.97 -7.57
C LEU A 30 7.71 5.83 -8.36
N LYS A 31 8.48 5.00 -7.67
CA LYS A 31 9.07 3.78 -8.20
C LYS A 31 8.41 2.57 -7.55
N ALA A 32 7.32 2.06 -8.13
CA ALA A 32 6.53 0.94 -7.59
C ALA A 32 7.36 -0.31 -7.28
N SER A 33 8.50 -0.48 -7.96
CA SER A 33 9.44 -1.58 -7.71
C SER A 33 10.15 -1.50 -6.35
N ARG A 34 10.15 -0.32 -5.70
CA ARG A 34 10.74 -0.09 -4.36
C ARG A 34 9.68 0.15 -3.28
N ILE A 35 8.41 -0.06 -3.60
CA ILE A 35 7.28 0.00 -2.67
C ILE A 35 6.77 -1.41 -2.44
N ARG A 36 6.74 -1.86 -1.18
CA ARG A 36 6.10 -3.14 -0.82
C ARG A 36 4.65 -2.90 -0.45
N VAL A 37 3.81 -3.81 -0.90
CA VAL A 37 2.40 -3.83 -0.53
C VAL A 37 2.14 -5.11 0.24
N VAL A 38 1.55 -5.01 1.42
CA VAL A 38 1.28 -6.13 2.32
C VAL A 38 -0.11 -6.00 2.95
N ALA A 39 -0.69 -7.13 3.33
CA ALA A 39 -1.82 -7.16 4.23
C ALA A 39 -1.31 -6.98 5.67
N GLY A 40 -2.01 -6.19 6.46
CA GLY A 40 -1.70 -5.96 7.87
C GLY A 40 -2.81 -6.42 8.79
N GLU A 41 -2.55 -6.32 10.07
CA GLU A 41 -3.50 -6.62 11.13
C GLU A 41 -4.71 -5.68 11.09
N ALA A 42 -5.84 -6.14 11.64
CA ALA A 42 -7.02 -5.31 11.82
C ALA A 42 -6.73 -4.21 12.86
N ARG A 43 -6.93 -2.94 12.45
CA ARG A 43 -6.95 -1.78 13.36
C ARG A 43 -8.19 -0.97 13.06
N ARG A 44 -8.86 -0.47 14.11
CA ARG A 44 -10.20 0.15 13.97
C ARG A 44 -10.22 1.41 13.13
N ALA A 45 -9.17 2.22 13.15
CA ALA A 45 -9.17 3.58 12.61
C ALA A 45 -8.65 3.76 11.18
N SER A 46 -7.90 2.80 10.60
CA SER A 46 -7.28 3.01 9.30
C SER A 46 -7.64 1.96 8.26
N TRP A 47 -7.77 2.40 7.02
CA TRP A 47 -7.96 1.55 5.84
C TRP A 47 -6.64 1.02 5.30
N GLY A 48 -5.62 1.84 5.39
CA GLY A 48 -4.25 1.56 5.00
C GLY A 48 -3.27 2.37 5.83
N THR A 49 -2.01 2.14 5.65
CA THR A 49 -0.92 2.97 6.17
C THR A 49 0.28 2.86 5.25
N ILE A 50 1.03 3.95 5.13
CA ILE A 50 2.36 3.90 4.56
C ILE A 50 3.42 4.12 5.63
N ARG A 51 4.50 3.37 5.55
CA ARG A 51 5.69 3.60 6.38
C ARG A 51 6.94 3.67 5.52
N PRO A 52 7.82 4.63 5.80
CA PRO A 52 9.16 4.59 5.25
C PRO A 52 9.91 3.40 5.87
N LEU A 53 10.69 2.72 5.06
CA LEU A 53 11.67 1.74 5.51
C LEU A 53 13.04 2.41 5.73
N GLY A 54 13.07 3.73 5.63
CA GLY A 54 14.20 4.63 5.88
C GLY A 54 14.94 5.05 4.61
N PRO A 55 15.77 6.09 4.70
CA PRO A 55 16.50 6.66 3.57
C PRO A 55 17.48 5.65 2.97
N ILE A 56 17.93 5.92 1.73
CA ILE A 56 18.92 5.11 1.03
C ILE A 56 20.22 5.10 1.82
N GLU A 57 20.67 6.28 2.26
CA GLU A 57 21.77 6.46 3.19
C GLU A 57 21.23 6.42 4.63
N ARG A 58 21.63 5.43 5.40
CA ARG A 58 20.97 5.15 6.66
C ARG A 58 21.90 5.33 7.86
N PRO A 59 21.36 5.92 8.95
CA PRO A 59 21.98 5.82 10.26
C PRO A 59 22.18 4.36 10.67
N ALA A 60 23.18 4.10 11.47
CA ALA A 60 23.42 2.78 12.05
C ALA A 60 22.19 2.23 12.76
N GLY A 61 21.96 0.92 12.71
CA GLY A 61 20.85 0.25 13.40
C GLY A 61 19.49 0.24 12.70
N LYS A 62 19.28 1.03 11.63
CA LYS A 62 18.01 1.00 10.88
C LYS A 62 17.94 -0.26 10.00
N PRO A 63 16.79 -0.95 9.94
CA PRO A 63 16.66 -2.15 9.12
C PRO A 63 16.71 -1.84 7.63
N VAL A 64 17.27 -2.75 6.84
CA VAL A 64 17.23 -2.71 5.38
C VAL A 64 16.41 -3.87 4.88
N VAL A 65 15.39 -3.57 4.08
CA VAL A 65 14.56 -4.58 3.42
C VAL A 65 15.00 -4.72 1.96
N ARG A 66 15.44 -5.90 1.57
CA ARG A 66 15.80 -6.21 0.18
C ARG A 66 14.89 -7.30 -0.38
N VAL A 67 14.36 -7.07 -1.57
CA VAL A 67 13.54 -8.04 -2.29
C VAL A 67 14.08 -8.16 -3.70
N LYS A 68 14.45 -9.38 -4.11
CA LYS A 68 15.10 -9.65 -5.40
C LYS A 68 16.29 -8.68 -5.65
N GLY A 69 17.18 -8.55 -4.67
CA GLY A 69 18.35 -7.67 -4.71
C GLY A 69 18.06 -6.16 -4.56
N ARG A 70 16.81 -5.71 -4.67
CA ARG A 70 16.44 -4.29 -4.62
C ARG A 70 16.08 -3.87 -3.20
N GLN A 71 16.61 -2.74 -2.74
CA GLN A 71 16.21 -2.14 -1.47
C GLN A 71 14.81 -1.56 -1.60
N MET A 72 13.93 -1.94 -0.66
CA MET A 72 12.60 -1.35 -0.50
C MET A 72 12.70 -0.08 0.34
N LEU A 73 12.04 0.98 -0.10
CA LEU A 73 12.04 2.28 0.58
C LEU A 73 10.76 2.52 1.37
N TYR A 74 9.66 1.92 0.92
CA TYR A 74 8.36 2.12 1.56
C TYR A 74 7.59 0.79 1.66
N VAL A 75 6.70 0.73 2.64
CA VAL A 75 5.70 -0.32 2.75
C VAL A 75 4.32 0.28 2.90
N VAL A 76 3.42 -0.09 2.00
CA VAL A 76 1.99 0.16 2.08
C VAL A 76 1.34 -1.06 2.72
N THR A 77 0.69 -0.86 3.84
CA THR A 77 -0.04 -1.90 4.57
C THR A 77 -1.53 -1.68 4.40
N LEU A 78 -2.21 -2.64 3.76
CA LEU A 78 -3.65 -2.62 3.59
C LEU A 78 -4.32 -3.36 4.74
N ARG A 79 -5.39 -2.77 5.30
CA ARG A 79 -6.12 -3.36 6.43
C ARG A 79 -7.24 -4.28 5.94
N PRO A 80 -7.63 -5.31 6.70
CA PRO A 80 -8.75 -6.17 6.34
C PRO A 80 -10.05 -5.40 6.07
N ARG A 81 -10.31 -4.32 6.82
CA ARG A 81 -11.47 -3.43 6.62
C ARG A 81 -11.50 -2.82 5.22
N TRP A 82 -10.35 -2.34 4.71
CA TRP A 82 -10.23 -1.79 3.37
C TRP A 82 -10.74 -2.78 2.32
N PHE A 83 -10.33 -4.03 2.41
CA PHE A 83 -10.73 -5.04 1.45
C PHE A 83 -12.19 -5.50 1.65
N ARG A 84 -12.64 -5.64 2.89
CA ARG A 84 -13.96 -6.17 3.22
C ARG A 84 -15.12 -5.27 2.83
N VAL A 85 -15.00 -3.95 3.05
CA VAL A 85 -16.15 -3.03 2.98
C VAL A 85 -15.93 -1.81 2.09
N ALA A 86 -14.71 -1.54 1.60
CA ALA A 86 -14.47 -0.41 0.71
C ALA A 86 -15.07 -0.67 -0.67
N SER A 87 -15.77 0.33 -1.21
CA SER A 87 -16.11 0.37 -2.64
C SER A 87 -14.86 0.40 -3.51
N PHE A 88 -14.99 0.12 -4.80
CA PHE A 88 -13.90 0.23 -5.76
C PHE A 88 -13.22 1.61 -5.69
N ASP A 89 -13.98 2.69 -5.75
CA ASP A 89 -13.45 4.06 -5.71
C ASP A 89 -12.69 4.32 -4.40
N LYS A 90 -13.24 3.86 -3.27
CA LYS A 90 -12.58 4.00 -1.96
C LYS A 90 -11.31 3.15 -1.85
N ARG A 91 -11.24 2.02 -2.54
CA ARG A 91 -10.00 1.22 -2.62
C ARG A 91 -8.92 1.97 -3.38
N VAL A 92 -9.25 2.57 -4.53
CA VAL A 92 -8.33 3.38 -5.33
C VAL A 92 -7.91 4.63 -4.57
N GLU A 93 -8.87 5.37 -4.00
CA GLU A 93 -8.59 6.55 -3.18
C GLU A 93 -7.60 6.24 -2.06
N THR A 94 -7.82 5.13 -1.32
CA THR A 94 -6.92 4.72 -0.24
C THR A 94 -5.50 4.46 -0.73
N ILE A 95 -5.34 3.78 -1.87
CA ILE A 95 -4.02 3.50 -2.44
C ILE A 95 -3.31 4.82 -2.79
N LEU A 96 -3.99 5.72 -3.51
CA LEU A 96 -3.42 7.01 -3.90
C LEU A 96 -3.13 7.89 -2.69
N HIS A 97 -4.00 7.86 -1.66
CA HIS A 97 -3.81 8.56 -0.39
C HIS A 97 -2.51 8.15 0.29
N GLU A 98 -2.28 6.85 0.43
CA GLU A 98 -1.07 6.37 1.10
C GLU A 98 0.20 6.76 0.33
N VAL A 99 0.22 6.60 -1.00
CA VAL A 99 1.42 6.96 -1.78
C VAL A 99 1.58 8.47 -1.96
N PHE A 100 0.53 9.27 -1.76
CA PHE A 100 0.61 10.73 -1.76
C PHE A 100 1.43 11.28 -0.59
N HIS A 101 1.58 10.51 0.50
CA HIS A 101 2.48 10.86 1.61
C HIS A 101 3.97 10.72 1.26
N ILE A 102 4.35 10.07 0.17
CA ILE A 102 5.76 9.86 -0.21
C ILE A 102 6.40 11.19 -0.59
N SER A 103 7.63 11.41 -0.13
CA SER A 103 8.47 12.55 -0.51
C SER A 103 8.67 12.57 -2.04
N LYS A 104 8.61 13.77 -2.65
CA LYS A 104 8.89 13.95 -4.08
C LYS A 104 10.29 13.47 -4.50
N ARG A 105 11.25 13.46 -3.58
CA ARG A 105 12.62 12.93 -3.79
C ARG A 105 12.64 11.41 -3.88
N PHE A 106 11.61 10.74 -3.42
CA PHE A 106 11.54 9.27 -3.34
C PHE A 106 12.74 8.65 -2.63
N ASP A 107 13.17 9.26 -1.56
CA ASP A 107 14.41 8.98 -0.81
C ASP A 107 14.20 8.06 0.42
N GLY A 108 13.01 7.54 0.62
CA GLY A 108 12.65 6.75 1.81
C GLY A 108 12.15 7.59 2.97
N THR A 109 11.77 8.85 2.72
CA THR A 109 11.11 9.74 3.70
C THR A 109 9.68 10.07 3.28
N LEU A 110 8.87 10.55 4.22
CA LEU A 110 7.53 11.07 3.95
C LEU A 110 7.57 12.58 3.74
N HIS A 111 6.64 13.09 2.98
CA HIS A 111 6.49 14.52 2.71
C HIS A 111 6.03 15.25 3.98
N SER A 112 6.81 16.19 4.50
CA SER A 112 6.54 16.90 5.74
C SER A 112 5.21 17.68 5.74
N GLY A 113 4.87 18.34 4.63
CA GLY A 113 3.63 19.10 4.45
C GLY A 113 2.39 18.24 4.14
N ARG A 114 2.47 16.91 4.21
CA ARG A 114 1.35 15.99 3.96
C ARG A 114 1.04 15.13 5.17
N ARG A 115 1.25 15.67 6.37
CA ARG A 115 0.85 15.01 7.62
C ARG A 115 -0.60 15.36 7.94
N HIS A 116 -1.38 14.40 8.44
CA HIS A 116 -2.80 14.59 8.75
C HIS A 116 -3.06 15.60 9.88
N SER A 117 -2.04 15.89 10.70
CA SER A 117 -2.21 16.65 11.94
C SER A 117 -2.46 18.15 11.75
N THR A 118 -2.09 18.73 10.60
CA THR A 118 -2.15 20.19 10.43
C THR A 118 -3.04 20.70 9.30
N LEU A 119 -3.32 19.89 8.27
CA LEU A 119 -3.98 20.36 7.05
C LEU A 119 -4.80 19.27 6.36
N ARG A 120 -5.66 18.55 7.08
CA ARG A 120 -6.49 17.49 6.49
C ARG A 120 -7.33 17.99 5.32
N ALA A 121 -7.94 19.15 5.45
CA ALA A 121 -8.76 19.74 4.39
C ALA A 121 -7.93 20.09 3.14
N ASP A 122 -6.71 20.60 3.30
CA ASP A 122 -5.80 20.91 2.19
C ASP A 122 -5.28 19.63 1.52
N PHE A 123 -4.97 18.61 2.31
CA PHE A 123 -4.59 17.30 1.80
C PHE A 123 -5.70 16.69 0.93
N ASP A 124 -6.93 16.66 1.43
CA ASP A 124 -8.08 16.12 0.72
C ASP A 124 -8.39 16.94 -0.53
N ARG A 125 -8.32 18.28 -0.46
CA ARG A 125 -8.51 19.18 -1.60
C ARG A 125 -7.52 18.90 -2.74
N ARG A 126 -6.26 18.62 -2.42
CA ARG A 126 -5.22 18.29 -3.41
C ARG A 126 -5.35 16.87 -3.95
N LEU A 127 -5.76 15.92 -3.13
CA LEU A 127 -5.84 14.52 -3.53
C LEU A 127 -7.08 14.20 -4.37
N ARG A 128 -8.24 14.76 -4.04
CA ARG A 128 -9.51 14.45 -4.71
C ARG A 128 -9.48 14.60 -6.23
N PRO A 129 -8.94 15.69 -6.82
CA PRO A 129 -8.82 15.80 -8.27
C PRO A 129 -7.97 14.70 -8.90
N LEU A 130 -6.89 14.29 -8.23
CA LEU A 130 -6.01 13.22 -8.70
C LEU A 130 -6.73 11.88 -8.72
N VAL A 131 -7.49 11.58 -7.65
CA VAL A 131 -8.31 10.36 -7.57
C VAL A 131 -9.34 10.35 -8.70
N LYS A 132 -10.07 11.45 -8.92
CA LYS A 132 -11.05 11.58 -10.01
C LYS A 132 -10.44 11.34 -11.38
N ARG A 133 -9.30 11.99 -11.67
CA ARG A 133 -8.58 11.80 -12.95
C ARG A 133 -8.13 10.36 -13.13
N TYR A 134 -7.60 9.74 -12.07
CA TYR A 134 -7.12 8.36 -12.15
C TYR A 134 -8.28 7.36 -12.33
N LEU A 135 -9.39 7.52 -11.60
CA LEU A 135 -10.57 6.66 -11.74
C LEU A 135 -11.15 6.68 -13.16
N ALA A 136 -11.08 7.83 -13.85
CA ALA A 136 -11.50 7.93 -15.25
C ALA A 136 -10.55 7.21 -16.23
N ALA A 137 -9.26 7.07 -15.87
CA ALA A 137 -8.22 6.52 -16.72
C ALA A 137 -7.69 5.14 -16.30
N ILE A 138 -8.24 4.54 -15.23
CA ILE A 138 -7.74 3.26 -14.72
C ILE A 138 -8.00 2.11 -15.72
N PRO A 139 -6.98 1.27 -16.01
CA PRO A 139 -7.13 0.15 -16.91
C PRO A 139 -8.21 -0.85 -16.47
N PRO A 140 -8.96 -1.45 -17.42
CA PRO A 140 -10.05 -2.40 -17.11
C PRO A 140 -9.61 -3.57 -16.22
N GLU A 141 -8.43 -4.12 -16.43
CA GLU A 141 -7.90 -5.25 -15.66
C GLU A 141 -7.60 -4.87 -14.20
N LEU A 142 -7.14 -3.63 -13.95
CA LEU A 142 -6.93 -3.12 -12.60
C LEU A 142 -8.26 -2.79 -11.93
N ARG A 143 -9.21 -2.25 -12.70
CA ARG A 143 -10.59 -2.04 -12.24
C ARG A 143 -11.20 -3.37 -11.80
N GLN A 144 -11.14 -4.40 -12.63
CA GLN A 144 -11.66 -5.73 -12.31
C GLN A 144 -11.03 -6.30 -11.03
N ALA A 145 -9.70 -6.23 -10.90
CA ALA A 145 -9.01 -6.75 -9.72
C ALA A 145 -9.39 -6.01 -8.42
N LEU A 146 -9.58 -4.69 -8.48
CA LEU A 146 -9.95 -3.88 -7.32
C LEU A 146 -11.45 -3.86 -7.04
N SER A 147 -12.31 -4.17 -8.02
CA SER A 147 -13.76 -4.36 -7.82
C SER A 147 -14.09 -5.76 -7.32
N TRP A 148 -13.09 -6.65 -7.18
CA TRP A 148 -13.32 -8.03 -6.79
C TRP A 148 -14.07 -8.16 -5.46
N HIS A 149 -15.07 -9.04 -5.46
CA HIS A 149 -15.78 -9.48 -4.27
C HIS A 149 -15.51 -10.97 -4.04
N GLY A 150 -15.47 -11.38 -2.78
CA GLY A 150 -15.10 -12.74 -2.39
C GLY A 150 -13.64 -12.86 -1.93
N THR A 151 -13.09 -14.03 -2.04
CA THR A 151 -11.73 -14.34 -1.56
C THR A 151 -10.68 -13.88 -2.56
N ALA A 152 -9.69 -13.14 -2.09
CA ALA A 152 -8.52 -12.73 -2.87
C ALA A 152 -7.23 -13.11 -2.14
N LEU A 153 -6.12 -13.12 -2.86
CA LEU A 153 -4.81 -13.42 -2.30
C LEU A 153 -4.06 -12.11 -1.94
N ALA A 154 -3.40 -12.10 -0.80
CA ALA A 154 -2.53 -11.01 -0.38
C ALA A 154 -1.29 -11.56 0.33
N ARG A 155 -0.20 -10.78 0.36
CA ARG A 155 0.97 -11.10 1.18
C ARG A 155 0.87 -10.42 2.54
N GLN A 156 1.27 -11.11 3.58
CA GLN A 156 1.33 -10.59 4.94
C GLN A 156 2.77 -10.52 5.43
N TRP A 157 3.06 -9.60 6.34
CA TRP A 157 4.32 -9.61 7.07
C TRP A 157 4.42 -10.83 7.98
N LEU A 158 5.51 -11.59 7.87
CA LEU A 158 5.87 -12.61 8.85
C LEU A 158 6.47 -11.95 10.10
N GLU A 159 7.38 -11.00 9.87
CA GLU A 159 8.03 -10.23 10.93
C GLU A 159 8.12 -8.76 10.50
N LYS A 160 7.83 -7.84 11.42
CA LYS A 160 7.96 -6.41 11.16
C LYS A 160 9.42 -6.01 11.25
N PRO A 161 10.01 -5.36 10.22
CA PRO A 161 11.38 -4.87 10.30
C PRO A 161 11.53 -3.90 11.48
N GLY A 162 12.40 -4.22 12.39
CA GLY A 162 12.74 -3.39 13.54
C GLY A 162 14.20 -2.97 13.53
N PRO A 163 14.60 -2.01 14.37
CA PRO A 163 16.00 -1.65 14.54
C PRO A 163 16.77 -2.86 15.11
N SER A 164 18.05 -2.99 14.71
CA SER A 164 18.96 -3.92 15.37
C SER A 164 19.47 -3.29 16.65
N VAL A 165 19.22 -3.93 17.78
CA VAL A 165 19.69 -3.47 19.09
C VAL A 165 20.46 -4.61 19.74
N LYS A 166 21.63 -4.33 20.29
CA LYS A 166 22.42 -5.24 21.09
C LYS A 166 22.77 -4.56 22.42
N ARG A 167 22.29 -5.13 23.55
CA ARG A 167 22.50 -4.59 24.91
C ARG A 167 22.19 -3.09 25.02
N GLY A 168 21.00 -2.65 24.50
CA GLY A 168 20.57 -1.26 24.53
C GLY A 168 21.26 -0.31 23.56
N ARG A 169 22.25 -0.75 22.79
CA ARG A 169 22.96 0.05 21.79
C ARG A 169 22.57 -0.36 20.37
N PRO A 170 22.55 0.57 19.40
CA PRO A 170 22.37 0.20 18.00
C PRO A 170 23.42 -0.82 17.58
N ALA A 171 23.00 -2.01 17.17
CA ALA A 171 23.88 -3.02 16.60
C ALA A 171 23.74 -2.97 15.08
N GLY A 172 24.77 -3.05 14.35
CA GLY A 172 24.87 -3.08 12.89
C GLY A 172 23.60 -3.12 12.04
N ARG A 173 23.70 -3.07 10.75
CA ARG A 173 22.56 -3.02 9.84
C ARG A 173 21.98 -4.43 9.63
N ARG A 174 20.78 -4.68 10.16
CA ARG A 174 20.06 -5.92 9.87
C ARG A 174 19.40 -5.85 8.49
N VAL A 175 19.70 -6.82 7.62
CA VAL A 175 19.11 -6.95 6.28
C VAL A 175 18.01 -8.00 6.30
N TYR A 176 16.82 -7.62 5.87
CA TYR A 176 15.67 -8.50 5.74
C TYR A 176 15.45 -8.86 4.27
N SER A 177 15.23 -10.13 4.00
CA SER A 177 14.80 -10.66 2.69
C SER A 177 13.34 -11.08 2.72
N GLU A 178 12.79 -11.49 1.56
CA GLU A 178 11.44 -12.06 1.51
C GLU A 178 11.24 -13.27 2.43
N LYS A 179 12.26 -14.12 2.60
CA LYS A 179 12.21 -15.27 3.51
C LYS A 179 11.88 -14.86 4.95
N HIS A 180 12.42 -13.73 5.40
CA HIS A 180 12.26 -13.27 6.78
C HIS A 180 10.96 -12.51 7.03
N LEU A 181 10.29 -12.00 5.97
CA LEU A 181 9.24 -11.01 6.14
C LEU A 181 7.86 -11.48 5.74
N PHE A 182 7.76 -12.48 4.85
CA PHE A 182 6.47 -12.83 4.28
C PHE A 182 6.09 -14.27 4.59
N LEU A 183 4.92 -14.42 5.20
CA LEU A 183 4.12 -15.62 5.06
C LEU A 183 3.80 -15.83 3.57
N GLY A 184 3.42 -17.00 3.20
CA GLY A 184 2.82 -17.30 1.90
C GLY A 184 1.61 -16.39 1.64
N PRO A 185 0.89 -16.58 0.54
CA PRO A 185 -0.31 -15.82 0.26
C PRO A 185 -1.35 -16.09 1.35
N VAL A 186 -1.90 -15.01 1.92
CA VAL A 186 -3.04 -15.06 2.83
C VAL A 186 -4.31 -14.68 2.09
N GLN A 187 -5.45 -15.22 2.51
CA GLN A 187 -6.73 -14.91 1.92
C GLN A 187 -7.32 -13.66 2.58
N MET A 188 -7.82 -12.74 1.76
CA MET A 188 -8.62 -11.62 2.17
C MET A 188 -10.03 -11.80 1.61
N ILE A 189 -11.05 -11.59 2.43
CA ILE A 189 -12.44 -11.77 2.04
C ILE A 189 -13.10 -10.41 1.88
N SER A 190 -13.59 -10.11 0.68
CA SER A 190 -14.47 -8.99 0.43
C SER A 190 -15.93 -9.43 0.61
N ARG A 191 -16.67 -8.71 1.41
CA ARG A 191 -18.12 -8.93 1.51
C ARG A 191 -18.78 -8.37 0.25
N THR A 192 -19.66 -9.13 -0.36
CA THR A 192 -20.62 -8.64 -1.36
C THR A 192 -21.40 -7.48 -0.71
N ALA A 193 -21.55 -6.37 -1.43
CA ALA A 193 -22.49 -5.35 -0.99
C ALA A 193 -23.84 -6.04 -0.76
N ARG A 194 -24.36 -6.00 0.48
CA ARG A 194 -25.73 -6.40 0.73
C ARG A 194 -26.59 -5.46 -0.11
N THR A 195 -27.17 -5.95 -1.18
CA THR A 195 -28.30 -5.31 -1.84
C THR A 195 -29.34 -5.16 -0.76
N LYS A 196 -29.60 -3.92 -0.31
CA LYS A 196 -30.76 -3.67 0.54
C LYS A 196 -31.97 -4.14 -0.25
N PRO A 197 -32.82 -5.04 0.28
CA PRO A 197 -34.08 -5.32 -0.38
C PRO A 197 -34.79 -3.98 -0.54
N ARG A 198 -35.23 -3.66 -1.77
CA ARG A 198 -36.16 -2.57 -1.99
C ARG A 198 -37.41 -2.98 -1.23
N LEU A 199 -37.73 -2.30 -0.15
CA LEU A 199 -39.06 -2.33 0.44
C LEU A 199 -39.98 -1.67 -0.59
N ASN A 200 -40.80 -2.50 -1.22
CA ASN A 200 -41.97 -2.03 -1.97
C ASN A 200 -42.99 -1.48 -0.98
#